data_b3f9173afc2fd3623b738793e263295d
#
_entry.id   b3f9173afc2fd3623b738793e263295d
#
_cell.length_a   1.000
_cell.length_b   1.000
_cell.length_c   1.000
_cell.angle_alpha   90.00
_cell.angle_beta   90.00
_cell.angle_gamma   90.00
#
_symmetry.space_group_name_H-M   'P 1'
#
loop_
_entity.id
_entity.type
_entity.pdbx_description
1 polymer ?
#
loop_
_entity_poly.entity_id
_entity_poly.type
_entity_poly.pdbx_seq_one_letter_code
_entity_poly.pdbx_strand_id
1 'polypeptide(L)'
;MSFASHASRARADFSRVLIKPTRARVAVARAKSKRVDVTRVEKSEREWKQELDPQAFQVLRQKGTEPARTGEYDKFYPSEGHFVCRGCGTPLYSAKSKFDSGCGWPAFDKCYAGALKTEIDNAFGMRRVEIMCAACDGHLGHVFENEGFSATM
;
A
#
# COMPACT_ATOMS: atom_id res chain seq x y z
N MET A 1 -20.54 25.04 -40.66
CA MET A 1 -20.75 23.66 -40.16
C MET A 1 -19.63 23.37 -39.21
N SER A 2 -19.93 23.41 -37.93
CA SER A 2 -18.92 23.29 -36.86
C SER A 2 -18.98 21.88 -36.32
N PHE A 3 -17.89 21.10 -36.42
CA PHE A 3 -17.75 19.82 -35.78
C PHE A 3 -17.04 20.02 -34.46
N ALA A 4 -17.80 19.99 -33.36
CA ALA A 4 -17.23 19.90 -32.00
C ALA A 4 -16.75 18.49 -31.76
N SER A 5 -15.43 18.30 -31.71
CA SER A 5 -14.77 17.08 -31.25
C SER A 5 -14.92 16.96 -29.74
N HIS A 6 -15.76 16.02 -29.28
CA HIS A 6 -15.80 15.60 -27.87
C HIS A 6 -14.64 14.67 -27.60
N ALA A 7 -13.54 15.23 -27.15
CA ALA A 7 -12.48 14.43 -26.51
C ALA A 7 -12.97 13.98 -25.14
N SER A 8 -13.51 12.77 -25.05
CA SER A 8 -13.77 12.08 -23.81
C SER A 8 -12.43 11.82 -23.11
N ARG A 9 -12.08 12.66 -22.13
CA ARG A 9 -10.99 12.39 -21.20
C ARG A 9 -11.43 11.24 -20.29
N ALA A 10 -11.06 10.03 -20.65
CA ALA A 10 -11.06 8.93 -19.72
C ALA A 10 -10.07 9.29 -18.60
N ARG A 11 -10.60 9.72 -17.45
CA ARG A 11 -9.83 9.83 -16.22
C ARG A 11 -9.43 8.42 -15.84
N ALA A 12 -8.16 8.10 -15.93
CA ALA A 12 -7.61 6.88 -15.38
C ALA A 12 -7.91 6.89 -13.87
N ASP A 13 -8.81 6.00 -13.44
CA ASP A 13 -9.17 5.81 -12.04
C ASP A 13 -8.02 5.06 -11.35
N PHE A 14 -7.13 5.83 -10.73
CA PHE A 14 -5.94 5.36 -10.02
C PHE A 14 -6.25 4.73 -8.65
N SER A 15 -7.50 4.47 -8.37
CA SER A 15 -7.99 4.29 -7.01
C SER A 15 -8.62 2.93 -6.81
N ARG A 16 -7.91 2.00 -6.29
CA ARG A 16 -8.54 0.98 -5.43
C ARG A 16 -7.53 0.28 -4.52
N VAL A 17 -6.97 1.03 -3.59
CA VAL A 17 -6.87 0.46 -2.25
C VAL A 17 -8.32 0.34 -1.77
N LEU A 18 -8.88 -0.86 -1.81
CA LEU A 18 -10.25 -1.08 -1.37
C LEU A 18 -10.28 -0.94 0.15
N ILE A 19 -10.77 0.20 0.65
CA ILE A 19 -11.19 0.29 2.04
C ILE A 19 -12.52 -0.43 2.13
N LYS A 20 -12.53 -1.63 2.72
CA LYS A 20 -13.80 -2.32 3.03
C LYS A 20 -14.28 -1.86 4.41
N PRO A 21 -15.41 -1.16 4.53
CA PRO A 21 -15.99 -0.85 5.83
C PRO A 21 -16.46 -2.15 6.48
N THR A 22 -15.85 -2.51 7.61
CA THR A 22 -16.37 -3.60 8.45
C THR A 22 -17.44 -3.03 9.37
N ARG A 23 -18.71 -3.38 9.16
CA ARG A 23 -19.74 -3.24 10.20
C ARG A 23 -19.37 -4.18 11.35
N ALA A 24 -18.63 -3.68 12.33
CA ALA A 24 -18.35 -4.40 13.56
C ALA A 24 -19.22 -3.83 14.68
N ARG A 25 -20.03 -4.70 15.27
CA ARG A 25 -20.62 -4.47 16.60
C ARG A 25 -19.46 -4.23 17.58
N VAL A 26 -19.56 -3.14 18.35
CA VAL A 26 -18.62 -2.79 19.40
C VAL A 26 -18.68 -3.88 20.48
N ALA A 27 -17.70 -4.78 20.44
CA ALA A 27 -17.31 -5.58 21.60
C ALA A 27 -15.91 -5.10 21.98
N VAL A 28 -15.80 -4.42 23.12
CA VAL A 28 -14.53 -4.07 23.73
C VAL A 28 -13.87 -5.37 24.19
N ALA A 29 -13.14 -6.01 23.30
CA ALA A 29 -12.23 -7.11 23.59
C ALA A 29 -10.80 -6.61 23.36
N ARG A 30 -9.99 -6.75 24.42
CA ARG A 30 -8.52 -6.55 24.45
C ARG A 30 -7.91 -7.01 23.13
N ALA A 31 -7.46 -6.08 22.29
CA ALA A 31 -6.98 -6.37 20.94
C ALA A 31 -5.69 -7.18 21.00
N LYS A 32 -5.81 -8.49 20.93
CA LYS A 32 -4.73 -9.33 20.38
C LYS A 32 -4.54 -8.88 18.95
N SER A 33 -3.31 -8.49 18.56
CA SER A 33 -2.92 -8.18 17.20
C SER A 33 -3.54 -9.23 16.25
N LYS A 34 -4.51 -8.83 15.41
CA LYS A 34 -5.16 -9.76 14.49
C LYS A 34 -4.11 -10.20 13.48
N ARG A 35 -3.72 -11.47 13.57
CA ARG A 35 -2.90 -12.09 12.54
C ARG A 35 -3.76 -12.21 11.28
N VAL A 36 -3.21 -11.74 10.15
CA VAL A 36 -3.85 -11.93 8.85
C VAL A 36 -3.48 -13.32 8.37
N ASP A 37 -4.48 -14.09 7.96
CA ASP A 37 -4.24 -15.35 7.26
C ASP A 37 -3.85 -15.02 5.81
N VAL A 38 -2.57 -15.20 5.51
CA VAL A 38 -1.98 -14.78 4.22
C VAL A 38 -1.92 -15.99 3.30
N THR A 39 -2.83 -16.06 2.35
CA THR A 39 -2.76 -17.02 1.25
C THR A 39 -1.76 -16.53 0.21
N ARG A 40 -0.81 -17.39 -0.14
CA ARG A 40 0.20 -17.09 -1.17
C ARG A 40 -0.47 -16.90 -2.53
N VAL A 41 -0.10 -15.84 -3.23
CA VAL A 41 -0.55 -15.52 -4.60
C VAL A 41 0.66 -15.53 -5.53
N GLU A 42 0.73 -16.53 -6.37
CA GLU A 42 1.81 -16.70 -7.34
C GLU A 42 1.28 -16.46 -8.75
N LYS A 43 1.88 -15.51 -9.44
CA LYS A 43 1.60 -15.16 -10.84
C LYS A 43 2.91 -14.81 -11.53
N SER A 44 2.99 -15.09 -12.81
CA SER A 44 4.09 -14.63 -13.66
C SER A 44 4.06 -13.10 -13.83
N GLU A 45 5.19 -12.49 -14.15
CA GLU A 45 5.26 -11.06 -14.45
C GLU A 45 4.36 -10.65 -15.63
N ARG A 46 4.12 -11.58 -16.57
CA ARG A 46 3.19 -11.37 -17.68
C ARG A 46 1.74 -11.22 -17.19
N GLU A 47 1.31 -12.08 -16.26
CA GLU A 47 -0.04 -12.01 -15.67
C GLU A 47 -0.20 -10.74 -14.84
N TRP A 48 0.79 -10.40 -14.00
CA TRP A 48 0.78 -9.13 -13.27
C TRP A 48 0.67 -7.92 -14.19
N LYS A 49 1.38 -7.91 -15.32
CA LYS A 49 1.33 -6.82 -16.31
C LYS A 49 -0.03 -6.71 -17.01
N GLN A 50 -0.79 -7.79 -17.10
CA GLN A 50 -2.14 -7.79 -17.67
C GLN A 50 -3.20 -7.31 -16.66
N GLU A 51 -3.01 -7.57 -15.36
CA GLU A 51 -3.98 -7.25 -14.32
C GLU A 51 -3.78 -5.88 -13.68
N LEU A 52 -2.54 -5.43 -13.59
CA LEU A 52 -2.20 -4.15 -12.99
C LEU A 52 -2.17 -3.04 -14.03
N ASP A 53 -2.59 -1.85 -13.62
CA ASP A 53 -2.30 -0.66 -14.41
C ASP A 53 -0.77 -0.41 -14.47
N PRO A 54 -0.28 0.33 -15.49
CA PRO A 54 1.17 0.51 -15.70
C PRO A 54 1.92 1.06 -14.49
N GLN A 55 1.32 1.98 -13.73
CA GLN A 55 1.96 2.56 -12.55
C GLN A 55 2.01 1.57 -11.39
N ALA A 56 0.91 0.86 -11.11
CA ALA A 56 0.89 -0.19 -10.09
C ALA A 56 1.88 -1.30 -10.42
N PHE A 57 2.00 -1.70 -11.69
CA PHE A 57 3.00 -2.67 -12.13
C PHE A 57 4.43 -2.15 -11.90
N GLN A 58 4.71 -0.90 -12.27
CA GLN A 58 6.01 -0.28 -12.05
C GLN A 58 6.39 -0.26 -10.57
N VAL A 59 5.47 0.11 -9.67
CA VAL A 59 5.74 0.15 -8.22
C VAL A 59 5.86 -1.24 -7.65
N LEU A 60 4.85 -2.10 -7.82
CA LEU A 60 4.76 -3.39 -7.14
C LEU A 60 5.75 -4.44 -7.68
N ARG A 61 6.07 -4.39 -8.99
CA ARG A 61 6.85 -5.45 -9.64
C ARG A 61 8.24 -4.99 -10.09
N GLN A 62 8.41 -3.72 -10.38
CA GLN A 62 9.69 -3.13 -10.81
C GLN A 62 10.35 -2.28 -9.72
N LYS A 63 9.81 -2.29 -8.48
CA LYS A 63 10.33 -1.52 -7.33
C LYS A 63 10.42 -0.02 -7.59
N GLY A 64 9.51 0.51 -8.41
CA GLY A 64 9.41 1.94 -8.68
C GLY A 64 8.83 2.71 -7.50
N THR A 65 8.97 4.03 -7.54
CA THR A 65 8.39 4.95 -6.55
C THR A 65 7.59 6.02 -7.29
N GLU A 66 6.38 6.31 -6.83
CA GLU A 66 5.61 7.44 -7.32
C GLU A 66 6.26 8.77 -6.88
N PRO A 67 6.09 9.88 -7.61
CA PRO A 67 6.58 11.18 -7.16
C PRO A 67 5.96 11.58 -5.84
N ALA A 68 6.74 12.23 -4.96
CA ALA A 68 6.27 12.67 -3.66
C ALA A 68 5.06 13.61 -3.77
N ARG A 69 4.07 13.46 -2.90
CA ARG A 69 2.85 14.27 -2.80
C ARG A 69 1.89 14.15 -4.00
N THR A 70 2.06 13.14 -4.85
CA THR A 70 1.16 12.89 -5.99
C THR A 70 0.20 11.74 -5.74
N GLY A 71 0.50 10.86 -4.79
CA GLY A 71 -0.31 9.70 -4.46
C GLY A 71 -1.60 10.08 -3.74
N GLU A 72 -2.72 9.48 -4.14
CA GLU A 72 -4.05 9.68 -3.55
C GLU A 72 -4.04 9.43 -2.04
N TYR A 73 -3.22 8.48 -1.58
CA TYR A 73 -3.20 8.07 -0.18
C TYR A 73 -2.22 8.87 0.69
N ASP A 74 -1.46 9.82 0.15
CA ASP A 74 -0.56 10.68 0.96
C ASP A 74 -1.36 11.44 2.03
N LYS A 75 -2.40 12.17 1.63
CA LYS A 75 -3.25 12.97 2.53
C LYS A 75 -4.60 12.33 2.87
N PHE A 76 -4.79 11.05 2.62
CA PHE A 76 -6.01 10.33 2.93
C PHE A 76 -5.93 9.62 4.29
N TYR A 77 -6.69 10.08 5.28
CA TYR A 77 -6.70 9.58 6.66
C TYR A 77 -8.11 9.10 7.06
N PRO A 78 -8.50 7.89 6.68
CA PRO A 78 -9.80 7.33 7.07
C PRO A 78 -9.82 6.98 8.56
N SER A 79 -10.95 7.18 9.23
CA SER A 79 -11.14 6.85 10.65
C SER A 79 -11.21 5.35 10.92
N GLU A 80 -11.66 4.56 9.93
CA GLU A 80 -11.91 3.12 10.04
C GLU A 80 -11.52 2.38 8.77
N GLY A 81 -11.39 1.05 8.88
CA GLY A 81 -11.04 0.18 7.76
C GLY A 81 -9.57 -0.21 7.74
N HIS A 82 -9.11 -0.66 6.57
CA HIS A 82 -7.73 -1.11 6.38
C HIS A 82 -7.26 -0.83 4.95
N PHE A 83 -5.97 -0.64 4.80
CA PHE A 83 -5.29 -0.55 3.52
C PHE A 83 -4.89 -1.96 3.05
N VAL A 84 -5.13 -2.25 1.78
CA VAL A 84 -4.85 -3.56 1.18
C VAL A 84 -3.78 -3.46 0.10
N CYS A 85 -3.09 -4.56 -0.17
CA CYS A 85 -2.17 -4.64 -1.29
C CYS A 85 -2.90 -4.42 -2.62
N ARG A 86 -2.43 -3.49 -3.42
CA ARG A 86 -3.01 -3.16 -4.73
C ARG A 86 -2.99 -4.35 -5.70
N GLY A 87 -1.98 -5.24 -5.57
CA GLY A 87 -1.88 -6.42 -6.43
C GLY A 87 -2.83 -7.55 -6.05
N CYS A 88 -2.83 -7.96 -4.79
CA CYS A 88 -3.51 -9.19 -4.37
C CYS A 88 -4.67 -8.99 -3.39
N GLY A 89 -4.93 -7.76 -2.93
CA GLY A 89 -6.01 -7.46 -2.00
C GLY A 89 -5.76 -7.87 -0.54
N THR A 90 -4.59 -8.40 -0.20
CA THR A 90 -4.26 -8.77 1.18
C THR A 90 -4.29 -7.52 2.09
N PRO A 91 -4.99 -7.55 3.25
CA PRO A 91 -4.94 -6.46 4.21
C PRO A 91 -3.53 -6.27 4.78
N LEU A 92 -3.01 -5.05 4.74
CA LEU A 92 -1.65 -4.72 5.16
C LEU A 92 -1.62 -3.88 6.44
N TYR A 93 -2.41 -2.81 6.47
CA TYR A 93 -2.38 -1.80 7.53
C TYR A 93 -3.78 -1.41 7.97
N SER A 94 -3.97 -1.13 9.25
CA SER A 94 -5.22 -0.53 9.72
C SER A 94 -5.26 0.97 9.37
N ALA A 95 -6.45 1.53 9.20
CA ALA A 95 -6.62 2.97 9.04
C ALA A 95 -5.96 3.77 10.18
N LYS A 96 -6.05 3.24 11.41
CA LYS A 96 -5.51 3.86 12.63
C LYS A 96 -3.98 3.84 12.73
N SER A 97 -3.29 3.04 11.93
CA SER A 97 -1.83 3.00 11.91
C SER A 97 -1.23 4.02 10.94
N LYS A 98 -2.05 4.71 10.14
CA LYS A 98 -1.57 5.74 9.22
C LYS A 98 -1.32 7.05 9.96
N PHE A 99 -0.18 7.67 9.70
CA PHE A 99 0.20 8.97 10.27
C PHE A 99 0.81 9.90 9.22
N ASP A 100 0.87 11.19 9.51
CA ASP A 100 1.54 12.17 8.64
C ASP A 100 3.03 12.27 9.02
N SER A 101 3.89 11.71 8.19
CA SER A 101 5.35 11.84 8.33
C SER A 101 5.92 13.08 7.65
N GLY A 102 5.13 13.78 6.83
CA GLY A 102 5.60 14.91 6.03
C GLY A 102 6.47 14.53 4.83
N CYS A 103 6.79 13.24 4.62
CA CYS A 103 7.68 12.79 3.55
C CYS A 103 7.07 12.89 2.14
N GLY A 104 5.74 12.97 2.04
CA GLY A 104 5.02 13.04 0.77
C GLY A 104 4.59 11.67 0.23
N TRP A 105 4.64 10.63 1.05
CA TRP A 105 4.12 9.29 0.80
C TRP A 105 3.34 8.78 2.01
N PRO A 106 2.41 7.82 1.83
CA PRO A 106 1.70 7.20 2.94
C PRO A 106 2.66 6.54 3.93
N ALA A 107 2.54 6.87 5.21
CA ALA A 107 3.34 6.30 6.29
C ALA A 107 2.46 5.58 7.32
N PHE A 108 2.97 4.46 7.87
CA PHE A 108 2.27 3.61 8.81
C PHE A 108 3.21 3.20 9.95
N ASP A 109 2.76 3.27 11.20
CA ASP A 109 3.54 2.92 12.39
C ASP A 109 3.55 1.41 12.66
N LYS A 110 2.56 0.66 12.17
CA LYS A 110 2.44 -0.80 12.34
C LYS A 110 1.60 -1.44 11.25
N CYS A 111 1.89 -2.70 10.98
CA CYS A 111 1.16 -3.55 10.03
C CYS A 111 0.37 -4.64 10.75
N TYR A 112 -0.48 -5.35 10.02
CA TYR A 112 -1.06 -6.59 10.51
C TYR A 112 0.01 -7.68 10.63
N ALA A 113 -0.05 -8.47 11.69
CA ALA A 113 0.91 -9.56 11.92
C ALA A 113 0.88 -10.56 10.75
N GLY A 114 2.03 -10.80 10.14
CA GLY A 114 2.20 -11.70 8.99
C GLY A 114 1.82 -11.12 7.63
N ALA A 115 1.36 -9.86 7.55
CA ALA A 115 0.98 -9.23 6.28
C ALA A 115 2.17 -8.79 5.42
N LEU A 116 3.30 -8.52 6.05
CA LEU A 116 4.51 -8.04 5.40
C LEU A 116 5.67 -9.01 5.55
N LYS A 117 6.58 -8.99 4.59
CA LYS A 117 7.93 -9.51 4.70
C LYS A 117 8.92 -8.41 4.40
N THR A 118 10.15 -8.55 4.92
CA THR A 118 11.21 -7.57 4.73
C THR A 118 12.45 -8.26 4.18
N GLU A 119 13.19 -7.55 3.34
CA GLU A 119 14.48 -7.97 2.81
C GLU A 119 15.47 -6.81 2.88
N ILE A 120 16.77 -7.12 2.96
CA ILE A 120 17.81 -6.10 2.94
C ILE A 120 18.01 -5.68 1.50
N ASP A 121 17.83 -4.38 1.23
CA ASP A 121 18.10 -3.74 -0.06
C ASP A 121 19.41 -2.94 0.05
N ASN A 122 20.42 -3.35 -0.73
CA ASN A 122 21.72 -2.68 -0.80
C ASN A 122 21.90 -1.86 -2.09
N ALA A 123 20.81 -1.56 -2.79
CA ALA A 123 20.89 -0.75 -4.01
C ALA A 123 21.40 0.67 -3.74
N PHE A 124 22.07 1.26 -4.73
CA PHE A 124 22.62 2.63 -4.69
C PHE A 124 23.61 2.91 -3.55
N GLY A 125 24.30 1.88 -3.03
CA GLY A 125 25.26 2.04 -1.94
C GLY A 125 24.67 2.34 -0.57
N MET A 126 23.34 2.25 -0.43
CA MET A 126 22.61 2.41 0.83
C MET A 126 22.10 1.06 1.32
N ARG A 127 22.22 0.81 2.64
CA ARG A 127 21.60 -0.36 3.26
C ARG A 127 20.22 0.04 3.78
N ARG A 128 19.17 -0.42 3.10
CA ARG A 128 17.77 -0.19 3.47
C ARG A 128 17.07 -1.52 3.76
N VAL A 129 15.94 -1.45 4.44
CA VAL A 129 15.06 -2.61 4.64
C VAL A 129 13.84 -2.43 3.77
N GLU A 130 13.76 -3.21 2.69
CA GLU A 130 12.60 -3.22 1.80
C GLU A 130 11.42 -3.91 2.48
N ILE A 131 10.22 -3.37 2.26
CA ILE A 131 8.94 -3.95 2.69
C ILE A 131 8.19 -4.48 1.48
N MET A 132 7.72 -5.72 1.57
CA MET A 132 6.92 -6.37 0.54
C MET A 132 5.67 -6.99 1.13
N CYS A 133 4.64 -7.14 0.30
CA CYS A 133 3.46 -7.93 0.64
C CYS A 133 3.83 -9.41 0.84
N ALA A 134 3.49 -10.00 1.99
CA ALA A 134 3.80 -11.40 2.27
C ALA A 134 3.05 -12.39 1.35
N ALA A 135 1.92 -11.98 0.75
CA ALA A 135 1.13 -12.83 -0.14
C ALA A 135 1.68 -12.90 -1.57
N CYS A 136 2.11 -11.78 -2.15
CA CYS A 136 2.41 -11.71 -3.60
C CYS A 136 3.79 -11.13 -3.93
N ASP A 137 4.61 -10.83 -2.93
CA ASP A 137 5.94 -10.20 -3.08
C ASP A 137 5.93 -8.82 -3.74
N GLY A 138 4.76 -8.16 -3.82
CA GLY A 138 4.68 -6.80 -4.34
C GLY A 138 5.45 -5.83 -3.45
N HIS A 139 6.33 -5.03 -4.06
CA HIS A 139 7.07 -3.95 -3.38
C HIS A 139 6.12 -2.91 -2.80
N LEU A 140 6.34 -2.50 -1.55
CA LEU A 140 5.48 -1.53 -0.84
C LEU A 140 6.25 -0.30 -0.36
N GLY A 141 7.57 -0.37 -0.28
CA GLY A 141 8.41 0.70 0.24
C GLY A 141 9.56 0.18 1.10
N HIS A 142 9.98 1.00 2.07
CA HIS A 142 11.10 0.71 2.96
C HIS A 142 10.74 1.04 4.41
N VAL A 143 11.45 0.42 5.35
CA VAL A 143 11.44 0.81 6.75
C VAL A 143 12.40 1.98 6.94
N PHE A 144 11.92 3.02 7.62
CA PHE A 144 12.73 4.17 8.02
C PHE A 144 12.86 4.13 9.54
N GLU A 145 14.07 3.86 10.03
CA GLU A 145 14.36 3.79 11.46
C GLU A 145 15.00 5.11 11.93
N ASN A 146 14.68 5.51 13.15
CA ASN A 146 15.31 6.68 13.82
C ASN A 146 15.04 8.06 13.18
N GLU A 147 13.97 8.21 12.42
CA GLU A 147 13.58 9.51 11.87
C GLU A 147 12.75 10.39 12.83
N GLY A 148 12.79 10.10 14.12
CA GLY A 148 12.12 10.90 15.16
C GLY A 148 10.61 10.62 15.30
N PHE A 149 10.08 9.64 14.59
CA PHE A 149 8.71 9.18 14.80
C PHE A 149 8.72 8.15 15.93
N SER A 150 8.08 8.49 17.05
CA SER A 150 7.92 7.53 18.15
C SER A 150 7.00 6.40 17.66
N ALA A 151 7.57 5.19 17.56
CA ALA A 151 6.75 3.99 17.44
C ALA A 151 5.87 3.92 18.69
N THR A 152 4.59 4.19 18.55
CA THR A 152 3.62 3.87 19.60
C THR A 152 3.55 2.35 19.70
N MET A 153 4.23 1.81 20.72
CA MET A 153 4.14 0.40 21.11
C MET A 153 2.71 0.01 21.52
#